data_1627ff0e55b53f725d8cbb4d07d81776
#
_entry.id   1627ff0e55b53f725d8cbb4d07d81776
#
_cell.length_a   1.000
_cell.length_b   1.000
_cell.length_c   1.000
_cell.angle_alpha   90.00
_cell.angle_beta   90.00
_cell.angle_gamma   90.00
#
_symmetry.space_group_name_H-M   'P 1'
#
loop_
_entity.id
_entity.type
_entity.pdbx_description
1 polymer ?
#
loop_
_entity_poly.entity_id
_entity_poly.type
_entity_poly.pdbx_seq_one_letter_code
_entity_poly.pdbx_strand_id
1 'polypeptide(L)'
;MKKLKIIFSFLIVVSCSETNLDKFTFSTWVGAGSKFDKNTWTKKINYYDSLGISEILVGGSPDILKKIIPLANKKNIKVHGWMWTLNRPGDTIANKNPDWYAVNRKGQNSLEFRAYVDYYQWLSPFHPDAREHIINNAKKLIEVEGLESVHLDYVRFPDVILGADLQPKYNIIQDRELPEYDYGYHPIARKEFKKIFDKDPIDFDYPELSTEWRQFRLNTISTLVNEIISIAHSNNKKVTAAVFPFPEMSRQMVRQAWNDWNLDKVYPMLYQNFYRENINWIGFATKQGVSDVDFPLISGLYSPALKNPKDLERAILISKENGAQGISIFTADGLNKEQQKVFIELSNKLNQ
;
A
#
# COMPACT_ATOMS: atom_id res chain seq x y z
N MET A 1 21.73 74.32 -1.09
CA MET A 1 21.13 73.08 -0.50
C MET A 1 21.21 71.96 -1.57
N LYS A 2 22.21 71.08 -1.49
CA LYS A 2 22.39 69.94 -2.43
C LYS A 2 21.59 68.75 -1.89
N LYS A 3 20.62 68.27 -2.65
CA LYS A 3 19.83 67.05 -2.33
C LYS A 3 20.66 65.83 -2.70
N LEU A 4 21.02 65.07 -1.66
CA LEU A 4 21.70 63.74 -1.79
C LEU A 4 20.62 62.73 -2.14
N LYS A 5 20.71 62.08 -3.33
CA LYS A 5 19.90 60.95 -3.75
C LYS A 5 20.59 59.66 -3.28
N ILE A 6 20.02 59.00 -2.29
CA ILE A 6 20.44 57.66 -1.87
C ILE A 6 19.75 56.64 -2.79
N ILE A 7 20.56 55.91 -3.59
CA ILE A 7 20.08 54.79 -4.42
C ILE A 7 20.22 53.53 -3.56
N PHE A 8 19.08 52.95 -3.18
CA PHE A 8 19.03 51.62 -2.54
C PHE A 8 19.10 50.55 -3.64
N SER A 9 20.27 49.93 -3.81
CA SER A 9 20.40 48.72 -4.63
C SER A 9 19.86 47.51 -3.86
N PHE A 10 18.71 46.98 -4.28
CA PHE A 10 18.21 45.69 -3.81
C PHE A 10 18.98 44.56 -4.49
N LEU A 11 19.89 43.91 -3.77
CA LEU A 11 20.49 42.66 -4.19
C LEU A 11 19.44 41.55 -4.01
N ILE A 12 18.83 41.09 -5.10
CA ILE A 12 18.03 39.87 -5.10
C ILE A 12 19.02 38.71 -5.08
N VAL A 13 19.24 38.12 -3.92
CA VAL A 13 19.90 36.83 -3.77
C VAL A 13 18.92 35.77 -4.25
N VAL A 14 19.04 35.37 -5.51
CA VAL A 14 18.38 34.15 -6.00
C VAL A 14 19.13 32.98 -5.37
N SER A 15 18.60 32.48 -4.26
CA SER A 15 18.99 31.17 -3.73
C SER A 15 18.53 30.12 -4.74
N CYS A 16 19.44 29.67 -5.59
CA CYS A 16 19.29 28.38 -6.25
C CYS A 16 19.33 27.32 -5.14
N SER A 17 18.15 26.91 -4.66
CA SER A 17 18.06 25.61 -4.00
C SER A 17 18.44 24.58 -5.08
N GLU A 18 19.61 23.96 -4.93
CA GLU A 18 19.86 22.70 -5.61
C GLU A 18 18.70 21.77 -5.28
N THR A 19 17.82 21.55 -6.24
CA THR A 19 16.84 20.47 -6.15
C THR A 19 17.69 19.20 -6.11
N ASN A 20 17.92 18.66 -4.91
CA ASN A 20 18.33 17.27 -4.78
C ASN A 20 17.26 16.48 -5.53
N LEU A 21 17.56 16.12 -6.78
CA LEU A 21 16.75 15.16 -7.51
C LEU A 21 16.79 13.89 -6.68
N ASP A 22 15.70 13.63 -5.95
CA ASP A 22 15.60 12.43 -5.14
C ASP A 22 15.91 11.23 -6.05
N LYS A 23 16.87 10.41 -5.62
CA LYS A 23 17.30 9.23 -6.38
C LYS A 23 16.09 8.34 -6.63
N PHE A 24 16.01 7.76 -7.83
CA PHE A 24 14.94 6.82 -8.17
C PHE A 24 15.00 5.59 -7.27
N THR A 25 13.98 5.38 -6.44
CA THR A 25 13.96 4.32 -5.42
C THR A 25 13.80 2.94 -6.05
N PHE A 26 14.67 2.01 -5.70
CA PHE A 26 14.49 0.58 -5.97
C PHE A 26 14.19 -0.13 -4.66
N SER A 27 13.07 -0.84 -4.61
CA SER A 27 12.61 -1.50 -3.38
C SER A 27 11.99 -2.88 -3.65
N THR A 28 11.80 -3.66 -2.58
CA THR A 28 11.14 -4.98 -2.66
C THR A 28 10.38 -5.31 -1.39
N TRP A 29 9.25 -6.02 -1.54
CA TRP A 29 8.58 -6.67 -0.41
C TRP A 29 9.26 -7.99 -0.07
N VAL A 30 9.38 -8.30 1.23
CA VAL A 30 9.95 -9.54 1.73
C VAL A 30 9.30 -9.97 3.04
N GLY A 31 8.93 -11.25 3.14
CA GLY A 31 8.48 -11.84 4.40
C GLY A 31 9.68 -12.27 5.26
N ALA A 32 9.65 -11.90 6.54
CA ALA A 32 10.71 -12.28 7.48
C ALA A 32 10.53 -13.69 8.08
N GLY A 33 9.32 -14.28 7.92
CA GLY A 33 8.99 -15.52 8.61
C GLY A 33 8.81 -15.34 10.12
N SER A 34 8.71 -16.47 10.83
CA SER A 34 8.48 -16.48 12.28
C SER A 34 9.76 -16.55 13.10
N LYS A 35 10.91 -16.85 12.47
CA LYS A 35 12.22 -16.98 13.16
C LYS A 35 13.28 -16.17 12.43
N PHE A 36 14.08 -15.43 13.21
CA PHE A 36 15.22 -14.69 12.67
C PHE A 36 16.44 -15.62 12.59
N ASP A 37 17.09 -15.67 11.42
CA ASP A 37 18.41 -16.24 11.21
C ASP A 37 19.37 -15.18 10.64
N LYS A 38 20.43 -14.89 11.38
CA LYS A 38 21.39 -13.83 11.05
C LYS A 38 22.12 -14.09 9.73
N ASN A 39 22.51 -15.35 9.47
CA ASN A 39 23.26 -15.69 8.27
C ASN A 39 22.39 -15.55 7.01
N THR A 40 21.15 -16.03 7.08
CA THR A 40 20.17 -15.89 6.02
C THR A 40 19.90 -14.42 5.70
N TRP A 41 19.66 -13.60 6.72
CA TRP A 41 19.39 -12.17 6.53
C TRP A 41 20.62 -11.40 6.05
N THR A 42 21.83 -11.75 6.50
CA THR A 42 23.06 -11.14 5.97
C THR A 42 23.22 -11.45 4.47
N LYS A 43 22.94 -12.68 4.03
CA LYS A 43 22.97 -13.03 2.61
C LYS A 43 21.91 -12.28 1.80
N LYS A 44 20.67 -12.18 2.33
CA LYS A 44 19.58 -11.42 1.68
C LYS A 44 19.93 -9.94 1.53
N ILE A 45 20.42 -9.29 2.58
CA ILE A 45 20.81 -7.88 2.55
C ILE A 45 21.94 -7.64 1.54
N ASN A 46 22.97 -8.51 1.50
CA ASN A 46 24.04 -8.42 0.50
C ASN A 46 23.50 -8.62 -0.92
N TYR A 47 22.54 -9.50 -1.12
CA TYR A 47 21.89 -9.71 -2.39
C TYR A 47 21.09 -8.48 -2.83
N TYR A 48 20.29 -7.88 -1.95
CA TYR A 48 19.54 -6.68 -2.26
C TYR A 48 20.46 -5.49 -2.56
N ASP A 49 21.52 -5.31 -1.78
CA ASP A 49 22.57 -4.32 -2.03
C ASP A 49 23.20 -4.49 -3.43
N SER A 50 23.51 -5.74 -3.82
CA SER A 50 24.07 -6.04 -5.14
C SER A 50 23.11 -5.75 -6.31
N LEU A 51 21.81 -5.70 -6.07
CA LEU A 51 20.79 -5.29 -7.03
C LEU A 51 20.58 -3.77 -7.09
N GLY A 52 21.19 -3.00 -6.18
CA GLY A 52 20.93 -1.56 -6.03
C GLY A 52 19.62 -1.23 -5.32
N ILE A 53 19.05 -2.19 -4.56
CA ILE A 53 17.85 -1.95 -3.74
C ILE A 53 18.23 -1.07 -2.55
N SER A 54 17.54 0.03 -2.39
CA SER A 54 17.75 1.03 -1.34
C SER A 54 16.71 0.96 -0.21
N GLU A 55 15.58 0.29 -0.44
CA GLU A 55 14.50 0.15 0.57
C GLU A 55 13.92 -1.27 0.53
N ILE A 56 13.60 -1.83 1.70
CA ILE A 56 12.92 -3.13 1.82
C ILE A 56 11.68 -3.01 2.72
N LEU A 57 10.57 -3.58 2.25
CA LEU A 57 9.29 -3.62 2.97
C LEU A 57 9.14 -5.00 3.61
N VAL A 58 9.43 -5.08 4.92
CA VAL A 58 9.63 -6.35 5.63
C VAL A 58 8.39 -6.71 6.45
N GLY A 59 7.73 -7.81 6.10
CA GLY A 59 6.65 -8.40 6.89
C GLY A 59 7.21 -9.27 8.01
N GLY A 60 7.12 -8.79 9.24
CA GLY A 60 7.64 -9.50 10.41
C GLY A 60 7.23 -8.87 11.73
N SER A 61 7.48 -9.58 12.84
CA SER A 61 7.24 -9.02 14.16
C SER A 61 8.24 -7.88 14.50
N PRO A 62 7.88 -6.95 15.40
CA PRO A 62 8.79 -5.90 15.86
C PRO A 62 10.16 -6.43 16.30
N ASP A 63 10.21 -7.57 16.99
CA ASP A 63 11.46 -8.17 17.46
C ASP A 63 12.35 -8.71 16.35
N ILE A 64 11.76 -9.15 15.25
CA ILE A 64 12.49 -9.57 14.05
C ILE A 64 13.04 -8.34 13.32
N LEU A 65 12.22 -7.30 13.17
CA LEU A 65 12.61 -6.04 12.53
C LEU A 65 13.80 -5.38 13.25
N LYS A 66 13.77 -5.32 14.59
CA LYS A 66 14.90 -4.82 15.40
C LYS A 66 16.23 -5.53 15.10
N LYS A 67 16.19 -6.80 14.67
CA LYS A 67 17.38 -7.59 14.32
C LYS A 67 17.82 -7.42 12.87
N ILE A 68 16.87 -7.12 11.95
CA ILE A 68 17.14 -6.89 10.52
C ILE A 68 17.72 -5.50 10.28
N ILE A 69 17.15 -4.47 10.91
CA ILE A 69 17.53 -3.06 10.73
C ILE A 69 19.04 -2.82 10.84
N PRO A 70 19.77 -3.32 11.86
CA PRO A 70 21.21 -3.12 11.94
C PRO A 70 22.02 -3.77 10.81
N LEU A 71 21.49 -4.84 10.19
CA LEU A 71 22.12 -5.48 9.03
C LEU A 71 21.90 -4.63 7.77
N ALA A 72 20.68 -4.14 7.58
CA ALA A 72 20.30 -3.30 6.44
C ALA A 72 21.04 -1.95 6.47
N ASN A 73 21.14 -1.32 7.64
CA ASN A 73 21.85 -0.05 7.83
C ASN A 73 23.32 -0.09 7.42
N LYS A 74 24.01 -1.24 7.56
CA LYS A 74 25.39 -1.44 7.09
C LYS A 74 25.54 -1.29 5.58
N LYS A 75 24.42 -1.39 4.83
CA LYS A 75 24.33 -1.28 3.39
C LYS A 75 23.52 -0.06 2.95
N ASN A 76 23.22 0.85 3.87
CA ASN A 76 22.35 2.01 3.63
C ASN A 76 20.98 1.65 3.06
N ILE A 77 20.47 0.45 3.39
CA ILE A 77 19.14 -0.01 2.99
C ILE A 77 18.16 0.36 4.10
N LYS A 78 17.11 1.11 3.73
CA LYS A 78 16.02 1.48 4.65
C LYS A 78 15.06 0.32 4.83
N VAL A 79 14.53 0.16 6.05
CA VAL A 79 13.59 -0.91 6.40
C VAL A 79 12.24 -0.32 6.74
N HIS A 80 11.19 -0.74 6.03
CA HIS A 80 9.80 -0.43 6.32
C HIS A 80 9.12 -1.62 6.98
N GLY A 81 8.33 -1.40 8.03
CA GLY A 81 7.57 -2.46 8.70
C GLY A 81 6.27 -2.75 7.97
N TRP A 82 6.25 -3.78 7.15
CA TRP A 82 5.06 -4.18 6.38
C TRP A 82 4.08 -4.96 7.27
N MET A 83 2.87 -4.42 7.41
CA MET A 83 1.79 -5.06 8.15
C MET A 83 0.53 -5.23 7.30
N TRP A 84 -0.12 -6.37 7.44
CA TRP A 84 -1.48 -6.56 6.97
C TRP A 84 -2.44 -5.90 7.96
N THR A 85 -3.21 -4.93 7.48
CA THR A 85 -3.98 -4.04 8.34
C THR A 85 -5.33 -4.65 8.74
N LEU A 86 -6.25 -4.75 7.79
CA LEU A 86 -7.59 -5.29 8.03
C LEU A 86 -7.71 -6.78 7.77
N ASN A 87 -6.94 -7.34 6.83
CA ASN A 87 -6.87 -8.78 6.64
C ASN A 87 -5.93 -9.40 7.68
N ARG A 88 -6.46 -10.19 8.61
CA ARG A 88 -5.75 -10.67 9.81
C ARG A 88 -5.82 -12.19 9.97
N PRO A 89 -5.33 -12.98 9.00
CA PRO A 89 -5.32 -14.45 9.13
C PRO A 89 -4.47 -14.87 10.32
N GLY A 90 -5.01 -15.76 11.13
CA GLY A 90 -4.28 -16.32 12.28
C GLY A 90 -4.10 -15.37 13.46
N ASP A 91 -4.78 -14.22 13.50
CA ASP A 91 -4.75 -13.30 14.63
C ASP A 91 -5.47 -13.91 15.82
N THR A 92 -4.70 -14.37 16.83
CA THR A 92 -5.22 -15.12 17.98
C THR A 92 -6.11 -14.30 18.90
N ILE A 93 -5.99 -12.96 18.87
CA ILE A 93 -6.86 -12.06 19.62
C ILE A 93 -8.17 -11.89 18.88
N ALA A 94 -8.10 -11.54 17.58
CA ALA A 94 -9.29 -11.36 16.76
C ALA A 94 -10.13 -12.65 16.66
N ASN A 95 -9.51 -13.83 16.55
CA ASN A 95 -10.22 -15.11 16.49
C ASN A 95 -11.06 -15.43 17.74
N LYS A 96 -10.76 -14.79 18.87
CA LYS A 96 -11.59 -14.91 20.09
C LYS A 96 -12.78 -13.95 20.12
N ASN A 97 -12.85 -13.04 19.15
CA ASN A 97 -13.86 -12.00 19.04
C ASN A 97 -14.51 -12.04 17.64
N PRO A 98 -15.38 -13.03 17.35
CA PRO A 98 -15.98 -13.22 16.02
C PRO A 98 -16.80 -12.01 15.53
N ASP A 99 -17.31 -11.19 16.43
CA ASP A 99 -18.03 -9.96 16.16
C ASP A 99 -17.15 -8.83 15.61
N TRP A 100 -15.80 -8.96 15.69
CA TRP A 100 -14.88 -8.00 15.08
C TRP A 100 -14.78 -8.12 13.56
N TYR A 101 -15.25 -9.24 13.01
CA TYR A 101 -15.06 -9.54 11.59
C TYR A 101 -16.04 -8.80 10.69
N ALA A 102 -15.55 -8.42 9.51
CA ALA A 102 -16.37 -7.77 8.50
C ALA A 102 -17.51 -8.68 8.02
N VAL A 103 -18.66 -8.09 7.76
CA VAL A 103 -19.87 -8.81 7.32
C VAL A 103 -20.22 -8.40 5.91
N ASN A 104 -20.54 -9.38 5.05
CA ASN A 104 -21.00 -9.14 3.69
C ASN A 104 -22.51 -8.85 3.64
N ARG A 105 -23.01 -8.50 2.45
CA ARG A 105 -24.44 -8.17 2.22
C ARG A 105 -25.37 -9.33 2.49
N LYS A 106 -24.89 -10.59 2.47
CA LYS A 106 -25.68 -11.79 2.86
C LYS A 106 -25.73 -12.05 4.38
N GLY A 107 -25.07 -11.20 5.18
CA GLY A 107 -25.01 -11.36 6.63
C GLY A 107 -23.94 -12.36 7.11
N GLN A 108 -23.06 -12.82 6.23
CA GLN A 108 -21.99 -13.75 6.56
C GLN A 108 -20.75 -12.97 7.01
N ASN A 109 -20.15 -13.37 8.12
CA ASN A 109 -18.89 -12.74 8.55
C ASN A 109 -17.67 -13.37 7.86
N SER A 110 -16.58 -12.60 7.79
CA SER A 110 -15.37 -12.98 7.08
C SER A 110 -14.55 -14.08 7.77
N LEU A 111 -14.87 -14.46 9.01
CA LEU A 111 -14.25 -15.58 9.68
C LEU A 111 -14.83 -16.91 9.18
N GLU A 112 -16.13 -16.93 8.90
CA GLU A 112 -16.89 -18.10 8.47
C GLU A 112 -16.91 -18.22 6.95
N PHE A 113 -17.22 -17.13 6.24
CA PHE A 113 -17.20 -17.05 4.78
C PHE A 113 -16.00 -16.24 4.32
N ARG A 114 -15.01 -16.91 3.74
CA ARG A 114 -13.79 -16.31 3.25
C ARG A 114 -13.90 -16.05 1.77
N ALA A 115 -13.98 -14.78 1.37
CA ALA A 115 -14.05 -14.42 -0.02
C ALA A 115 -12.77 -14.88 -0.75
N TYR A 116 -12.92 -15.67 -1.81
CA TYR A 116 -11.89 -16.13 -2.73
C TYR A 116 -10.83 -17.08 -2.16
N VAL A 117 -10.19 -16.74 -1.02
CA VAL A 117 -9.01 -17.46 -0.50
C VAL A 117 -9.09 -17.65 1.02
N ASP A 118 -8.55 -18.77 1.51
CA ASP A 118 -8.65 -19.17 2.92
C ASP A 118 -8.01 -18.18 3.91
N TYR A 119 -7.03 -17.41 3.47
CA TYR A 119 -6.38 -16.40 4.31
C TYR A 119 -7.12 -15.06 4.37
N TYR A 120 -8.27 -14.89 3.68
CA TYR A 120 -9.09 -13.69 3.78
C TYR A 120 -9.95 -13.73 5.04
N GLN A 121 -9.42 -13.14 6.10
CA GLN A 121 -10.06 -13.00 7.42
C GLN A 121 -10.04 -11.52 7.79
N TRP A 122 -11.05 -10.79 7.32
CA TRP A 122 -11.09 -9.35 7.37
C TRP A 122 -11.77 -8.83 8.62
N LEU A 123 -11.10 -7.96 9.39
CA LEU A 123 -11.71 -7.23 10.48
C LEU A 123 -12.58 -6.08 9.97
N SER A 124 -13.64 -5.78 10.72
CA SER A 124 -14.52 -4.66 10.40
C SER A 124 -13.88 -3.33 10.82
N PRO A 125 -13.66 -2.39 9.90
CA PRO A 125 -13.17 -1.07 10.26
C PRO A 125 -14.22 -0.23 11.02
N PHE A 126 -15.45 -0.71 11.15
CA PHE A 126 -16.53 -0.09 11.91
C PHE A 126 -16.57 -0.53 13.37
N HIS A 127 -15.98 -1.69 13.70
CA HIS A 127 -15.99 -2.17 15.09
C HIS A 127 -14.90 -1.45 15.91
N PRO A 128 -15.26 -0.78 17.03
CA PRO A 128 -14.32 0.05 17.77
C PRO A 128 -13.13 -0.75 18.31
N ASP A 129 -13.37 -1.93 18.92
CA ASP A 129 -12.30 -2.75 19.48
C ASP A 129 -11.41 -3.37 18.40
N ALA A 130 -11.97 -3.71 17.22
CA ALA A 130 -11.18 -4.14 16.06
C ALA A 130 -10.27 -3.02 15.56
N ARG A 131 -10.78 -1.78 15.49
CA ARG A 131 -9.96 -0.60 15.15
C ARG A 131 -8.85 -0.39 16.16
N GLU A 132 -9.17 -0.40 17.44
CA GLU A 132 -8.18 -0.24 18.51
C GLU A 132 -7.09 -1.32 18.43
N HIS A 133 -7.47 -2.57 18.20
CA HIS A 133 -6.52 -3.68 18.01
C HIS A 133 -5.57 -3.43 16.83
N ILE A 134 -6.09 -2.97 15.70
CA ILE A 134 -5.29 -2.62 14.51
C ILE A 134 -4.32 -1.48 14.83
N ILE A 135 -4.81 -0.40 15.44
CA ILE A 135 -4.00 0.77 15.83
C ILE A 135 -2.90 0.35 16.81
N ASN A 136 -3.21 -0.51 17.79
CA ASN A 136 -2.22 -1.02 18.75
C ASN A 136 -1.14 -1.87 18.07
N ASN A 137 -1.47 -2.61 17.01
CA ASN A 137 -0.48 -3.32 16.22
C ASN A 137 0.40 -2.36 15.39
N ALA A 138 -0.15 -1.28 14.85
CA ALA A 138 0.62 -0.22 14.20
C ALA A 138 1.57 0.49 15.19
N LYS A 139 1.09 0.82 16.40
CA LYS A 139 1.92 1.43 17.47
C LYS A 139 3.16 0.59 17.80
N LYS A 140 3.02 -0.74 17.88
CA LYS A 140 4.17 -1.64 18.11
C LYS A 140 5.26 -1.52 17.03
N LEU A 141 4.88 -1.23 15.78
CA LEU A 141 5.83 -0.98 14.69
C LEU A 141 6.40 0.44 14.76
N ILE A 142 5.56 1.44 15.07
CA ILE A 142 5.98 2.83 15.25
C ILE A 142 7.09 2.94 16.30
N GLU A 143 7.04 2.15 17.36
CA GLU A 143 8.03 2.10 18.45
C GLU A 143 9.35 1.40 18.08
N VAL A 144 9.44 0.78 16.89
CA VAL A 144 10.70 0.13 16.47
C VAL A 144 11.71 1.19 16.07
N GLU A 145 12.80 1.26 16.81
CA GLU A 145 13.92 2.17 16.53
C GLU A 145 14.58 1.84 15.19
N GLY A 146 14.93 2.87 14.42
CA GLY A 146 15.58 2.73 13.11
C GLY A 146 14.67 2.25 11.99
N LEU A 147 13.37 2.00 12.25
CA LEU A 147 12.40 1.72 11.20
C LEU A 147 12.10 3.00 10.42
N GLU A 148 12.16 2.95 9.09
CA GLU A 148 11.88 4.10 8.21
C GLU A 148 10.40 4.48 8.22
N SER A 149 9.50 3.50 8.08
CA SER A 149 8.05 3.72 8.11
C SER A 149 7.28 2.49 8.57
N VAL A 150 6.02 2.71 8.95
CA VAL A 150 5.01 1.65 8.96
C VAL A 150 4.41 1.57 7.56
N HIS A 151 4.44 0.40 6.94
CA HIS A 151 3.91 0.15 5.61
C HIS A 151 2.61 -0.65 5.71
N LEU A 152 1.49 0.02 5.43
CA LEU A 152 0.14 -0.57 5.54
C LEU A 152 -0.20 -1.33 4.26
N ASP A 153 -0.58 -2.60 4.39
CA ASP A 153 -1.16 -3.40 3.32
C ASP A 153 -2.53 -3.91 3.75
N TYR A 154 -3.34 -4.37 2.82
CA TYR A 154 -4.72 -4.79 3.07
C TYR A 154 -5.54 -3.75 3.88
N VAL A 155 -5.23 -2.47 3.70
CA VAL A 155 -5.95 -1.35 4.32
C VAL A 155 -7.10 -0.94 3.40
N ARG A 156 -8.07 -1.84 3.27
CA ARG A 156 -9.18 -1.82 2.33
C ARG A 156 -10.25 -2.83 2.70
N PHE A 157 -11.38 -2.83 2.02
CA PHE A 157 -12.31 -3.96 2.06
C PHE A 157 -11.84 -5.10 1.16
N PRO A 158 -12.39 -6.33 1.32
CA PRO A 158 -12.24 -7.38 0.32
C PRO A 158 -12.62 -6.90 -1.08
N ASP A 159 -12.07 -7.56 -2.09
CA ASP A 159 -12.40 -7.26 -3.48
C ASP A 159 -13.89 -7.49 -3.74
N VAL A 160 -14.66 -6.43 -4.00
CA VAL A 160 -16.07 -6.52 -4.36
C VAL A 160 -16.23 -6.98 -5.81
N ILE A 161 -15.26 -6.62 -6.66
CA ILE A 161 -15.04 -7.18 -7.98
C ILE A 161 -13.57 -7.59 -8.07
N LEU A 162 -13.33 -8.86 -8.34
CA LEU A 162 -11.99 -9.42 -8.49
C LEU A 162 -11.43 -9.07 -9.87
N GLY A 163 -10.11 -8.89 -9.96
CA GLY A 163 -9.44 -8.66 -11.24
C GLY A 163 -9.80 -9.73 -12.28
N ALA A 164 -10.03 -9.32 -13.52
CA ALA A 164 -10.63 -10.16 -14.56
C ALA A 164 -9.89 -11.48 -14.83
N ASP A 165 -8.53 -11.49 -14.70
CA ASP A 165 -7.73 -12.69 -14.89
C ASP A 165 -7.71 -13.63 -13.68
N LEU A 166 -8.13 -13.12 -12.52
CA LEU A 166 -8.22 -13.92 -11.30
C LEU A 166 -9.56 -14.66 -11.18
N GLN A 167 -10.65 -14.16 -11.78
CA GLN A 167 -11.99 -14.72 -11.66
C GLN A 167 -12.06 -16.21 -12.08
N PRO A 168 -11.46 -16.65 -13.20
CA PRO A 168 -11.51 -18.05 -13.59
C PRO A 168 -10.87 -19.03 -12.58
N LYS A 169 -9.90 -18.56 -11.78
CA LYS A 169 -9.25 -19.39 -10.75
C LYS A 169 -10.19 -19.80 -9.63
N TYR A 170 -11.25 -19.04 -9.43
CA TYR A 170 -12.26 -19.22 -8.39
C TYR A 170 -13.62 -19.66 -8.95
N ASN A 171 -13.68 -19.97 -10.26
CA ASN A 171 -14.90 -20.39 -10.92
C ASN A 171 -16.03 -19.35 -10.82
N ILE A 172 -15.70 -18.07 -10.86
CA ILE A 172 -16.66 -16.96 -10.72
C ILE A 172 -16.65 -16.08 -11.99
N ILE A 173 -17.80 -15.47 -12.24
CA ILE A 173 -17.99 -14.40 -13.23
C ILE A 173 -18.60 -13.23 -12.46
N GLN A 174 -17.88 -12.10 -12.40
CA GLN A 174 -18.34 -10.89 -11.75
C GLN A 174 -18.51 -9.79 -12.78
N ASP A 175 -19.71 -9.68 -13.34
CA ASP A 175 -20.17 -8.58 -14.19
C ASP A 175 -20.79 -7.43 -13.38
N ARG A 176 -20.99 -7.64 -12.08
CA ARG A 176 -21.54 -6.70 -11.10
C ARG A 176 -21.04 -7.03 -9.67
N GLU A 177 -21.36 -6.16 -8.73
CA GLU A 177 -21.08 -6.39 -7.31
C GLU A 177 -22.03 -7.48 -6.77
N LEU A 178 -21.48 -8.66 -6.47
CA LEU A 178 -22.25 -9.78 -5.95
C LEU A 178 -22.36 -9.65 -4.42
N PRO A 179 -23.55 -9.92 -3.82
CA PRO A 179 -23.79 -9.71 -2.39
C PRO A 179 -22.83 -10.44 -1.45
N GLU A 180 -22.36 -11.63 -1.81
CA GLU A 180 -21.41 -12.42 -1.02
C GLU A 180 -20.00 -11.85 -0.97
N TYR A 181 -19.63 -10.96 -1.89
CA TYR A 181 -18.34 -10.29 -1.93
C TYR A 181 -18.43 -8.80 -1.55
N ASP A 182 -19.64 -8.25 -1.39
CA ASP A 182 -19.85 -6.87 -0.96
C ASP A 182 -19.86 -6.77 0.57
N TYR A 183 -18.72 -6.42 1.14
CA TYR A 183 -18.52 -6.26 2.58
C TYR A 183 -18.74 -4.81 3.05
N GLY A 184 -18.94 -4.67 4.38
CA GLY A 184 -19.21 -3.39 5.02
C GLY A 184 -20.56 -3.38 5.76
N TYR A 185 -21.31 -4.49 5.71
CA TYR A 185 -22.66 -4.60 6.31
C TYR A 185 -22.65 -5.07 7.76
N HIS A 186 -21.55 -4.81 8.49
CA HIS A 186 -21.49 -5.05 9.92
C HIS A 186 -22.65 -4.32 10.63
N PRO A 187 -23.31 -4.93 11.66
CA PRO A 187 -24.45 -4.30 12.35
C PRO A 187 -24.19 -2.87 12.85
N ILE A 188 -22.97 -2.59 13.33
CA ILE A 188 -22.56 -1.23 13.74
C ILE A 188 -22.59 -0.28 12.54
N ALA A 189 -22.00 -0.66 11.40
CA ALA A 189 -21.99 0.15 10.19
C ALA A 189 -23.41 0.50 9.71
N ARG A 190 -24.29 -0.50 9.66
CA ARG A 190 -25.69 -0.33 9.26
C ARG A 190 -26.44 0.64 10.20
N LYS A 191 -26.26 0.46 11.51
CA LYS A 191 -26.86 1.32 12.53
C LYS A 191 -26.36 2.78 12.40
N GLU A 192 -25.08 2.99 12.23
CA GLU A 192 -24.48 4.32 12.05
C GLU A 192 -24.94 4.99 10.75
N PHE A 193 -24.94 4.27 9.66
CA PHE A 193 -25.41 4.76 8.38
C PHE A 193 -26.90 5.16 8.46
N LYS A 194 -27.75 4.28 9.03
CA LYS A 194 -29.18 4.55 9.23
C LYS A 194 -29.41 5.80 10.09
N LYS A 195 -28.58 6.02 11.10
CA LYS A 195 -28.68 7.22 11.95
C LYS A 195 -28.43 8.52 11.17
N ILE A 196 -27.55 8.46 10.15
CA ILE A 196 -27.17 9.65 9.35
C ILE A 196 -28.15 9.88 8.20
N PHE A 197 -28.54 8.81 7.51
CA PHE A 197 -29.26 8.88 6.21
C PHE A 197 -30.72 8.40 6.30
N ASP A 198 -31.20 7.98 7.48
CA ASP A 198 -32.53 7.42 7.73
C ASP A 198 -32.90 6.22 6.84
N LYS A 199 -31.87 5.49 6.35
CA LYS A 199 -32.00 4.33 5.49
C LYS A 199 -31.02 3.24 5.92
N ASP A 200 -31.47 1.98 5.91
CA ASP A 200 -30.55 0.87 6.12
C ASP A 200 -29.98 0.42 4.77
N PRO A 201 -28.66 0.33 4.61
CA PRO A 201 -28.06 -0.04 3.33
C PRO A 201 -28.40 -1.47 2.86
N ILE A 202 -28.89 -2.33 3.75
CA ILE A 202 -29.36 -3.67 3.38
C ILE A 202 -30.67 -3.64 2.58
N ASP A 203 -31.45 -2.57 2.73
CA ASP A 203 -32.74 -2.38 2.06
C ASP A 203 -32.59 -1.75 0.67
N PHE A 204 -31.37 -1.47 0.22
CA PHE A 204 -31.13 -0.92 -1.11
C PHE A 204 -31.24 -2.01 -2.18
N ASP A 205 -32.05 -1.77 -3.21
CA ASP A 205 -32.11 -2.65 -4.39
C ASP A 205 -30.76 -2.70 -5.14
N TYR A 206 -30.10 -1.53 -5.25
CA TYR A 206 -28.83 -1.34 -5.95
C TYR A 206 -27.84 -0.56 -5.05
N PRO A 207 -27.27 -1.18 -4.00
CA PRO A 207 -26.36 -0.48 -3.08
C PRO A 207 -25.08 0.02 -3.73
N GLU A 208 -24.67 -0.60 -4.85
CA GLU A 208 -23.54 -0.15 -5.68
C GLU A 208 -23.77 1.22 -6.33
N LEU A 209 -25.03 1.64 -6.50
CA LEU A 209 -25.39 2.95 -7.04
C LEU A 209 -25.51 4.02 -5.95
N SER A 210 -25.57 3.65 -4.66
CA SER A 210 -25.62 4.64 -3.56
C SER A 210 -24.25 5.26 -3.35
N THR A 211 -24.16 6.55 -3.68
CA THR A 211 -22.95 7.39 -3.42
C THR A 211 -22.71 7.55 -1.95
N GLU A 212 -23.77 7.72 -1.15
CA GLU A 212 -23.71 7.89 0.31
C GLU A 212 -23.13 6.63 0.98
N TRP A 213 -23.63 5.45 0.58
CA TRP A 213 -23.15 4.17 1.13
C TRP A 213 -21.70 3.88 0.74
N ARG A 214 -21.34 4.19 -0.50
CA ARG A 214 -19.95 4.06 -0.97
C ARG A 214 -19.05 5.02 -0.19
N GLN A 215 -19.41 6.29 -0.11
CA GLN A 215 -18.59 7.30 0.57
C GLN A 215 -18.46 7.01 2.08
N PHE A 216 -19.51 6.52 2.73
CA PHE A 216 -19.48 6.13 4.13
C PHE A 216 -18.43 5.01 4.38
N ARG A 217 -18.35 4.02 3.49
CA ARG A 217 -17.33 2.97 3.57
C ARG A 217 -15.92 3.48 3.28
N LEU A 218 -15.75 4.34 2.29
CA LEU A 218 -14.47 4.99 1.99
C LEU A 218 -13.97 5.80 3.18
N ASN A 219 -14.84 6.61 3.78
CA ASN A 219 -14.51 7.46 4.92
C ASN A 219 -14.04 6.66 6.14
N THR A 220 -14.64 5.49 6.38
CA THR A 220 -14.25 4.68 7.54
C THR A 220 -12.83 4.12 7.42
N ILE A 221 -12.40 3.74 6.20
CA ILE A 221 -11.00 3.36 5.93
C ILE A 221 -10.08 4.57 6.08
N SER A 222 -10.44 5.70 5.45
CA SER A 222 -9.63 6.91 5.50
C SER A 222 -9.44 7.43 6.92
N THR A 223 -10.47 7.38 7.76
CA THR A 223 -10.35 7.77 9.17
C THR A 223 -9.42 6.85 9.95
N LEU A 224 -9.43 5.52 9.71
CA LEU A 224 -8.49 4.59 10.33
C LEU A 224 -7.06 4.89 9.93
N VAL A 225 -6.82 5.11 8.64
CA VAL A 225 -5.47 5.40 8.11
C VAL A 225 -4.95 6.72 8.67
N ASN A 226 -5.75 7.79 8.61
CA ASN A 226 -5.35 9.12 9.09
C ASN A 226 -5.10 9.13 10.61
N GLU A 227 -5.80 8.29 11.39
CA GLU A 227 -5.52 8.09 12.81
C GLU A 227 -4.14 7.44 13.02
N ILE A 228 -3.82 6.37 12.26
CA ILE A 228 -2.50 5.74 12.31
C ILE A 228 -1.40 6.73 11.88
N ILE A 229 -1.62 7.51 10.83
CA ILE A 229 -0.68 8.53 10.35
C ILE A 229 -0.43 9.58 11.45
N SER A 230 -1.48 10.09 12.07
CA SER A 230 -1.35 11.08 13.15
C SER A 230 -0.50 10.56 14.31
N ILE A 231 -0.72 9.31 14.72
CA ILE A 231 0.07 8.66 15.78
C ILE A 231 1.53 8.50 15.33
N ALA A 232 1.76 8.04 14.10
CA ALA A 232 3.10 7.83 13.57
C ALA A 232 3.88 9.14 13.46
N HIS A 233 3.29 10.18 12.88
CA HIS A 233 3.91 11.50 12.74
C HIS A 233 4.23 12.12 14.10
N SER A 234 3.35 11.97 15.11
CA SER A 234 3.63 12.42 16.48
C SER A 234 4.83 11.70 17.12
N ASN A 235 5.25 10.57 16.57
CA ASN A 235 6.43 9.81 16.99
C ASN A 235 7.58 9.90 15.97
N ASN A 236 7.58 10.91 15.10
CA ASN A 236 8.57 11.11 14.02
C ASN A 236 8.75 9.88 13.13
N LYS A 237 7.68 9.15 12.87
CA LYS A 237 7.66 7.96 12.05
C LYS A 237 6.80 8.18 10.80
N LYS A 238 7.27 7.75 9.63
CA LYS A 238 6.53 7.83 8.38
C LYS A 238 5.50 6.70 8.27
N VAL A 239 4.47 6.93 7.43
CA VAL A 239 3.49 5.92 7.04
C VAL A 239 3.43 5.84 5.52
N THR A 240 3.50 4.61 5.02
CA THR A 240 3.37 4.29 3.60
C THR A 240 2.30 3.22 3.41
N ALA A 241 1.80 3.03 2.20
CA ALA A 241 0.78 2.01 1.96
C ALA A 241 0.94 1.29 0.61
N ALA A 242 0.70 -0.02 0.60
CA ALA A 242 0.39 -0.79 -0.60
C ALA A 242 -1.10 -0.60 -0.92
N VAL A 243 -1.39 -0.20 -2.15
CA VAL A 243 -2.74 0.19 -2.56
C VAL A 243 -3.09 -0.39 -3.93
N PHE A 244 -4.38 -0.34 -4.29
CA PHE A 244 -4.83 -0.68 -5.64
C PHE A 244 -4.34 0.36 -6.67
N PRO A 245 -4.30 0.01 -7.96
CA PRO A 245 -3.46 0.67 -8.97
C PRO A 245 -3.60 2.20 -9.08
N PHE A 246 -4.82 2.71 -9.08
CA PHE A 246 -5.08 4.16 -9.12
C PHE A 246 -6.40 4.48 -8.40
N PRO A 247 -6.60 5.73 -7.94
CA PRO A 247 -7.68 6.08 -7.02
C PRO A 247 -9.08 5.68 -7.47
N GLU A 248 -9.44 5.92 -8.71
CA GLU A 248 -10.78 5.58 -9.23
C GLU A 248 -11.04 4.07 -9.15
N MET A 249 -10.11 3.25 -9.63
CA MET A 249 -10.19 1.81 -9.58
C MET A 249 -10.23 1.27 -8.15
N SER A 250 -9.41 1.83 -7.27
CA SER A 250 -9.32 1.40 -5.86
C SER A 250 -10.60 1.74 -5.08
N ARG A 251 -11.19 2.90 -5.33
CA ARG A 251 -12.48 3.30 -4.74
C ARG A 251 -13.60 2.34 -5.13
N GLN A 252 -13.62 1.91 -6.38
CA GLN A 252 -14.65 1.03 -6.91
C GLN A 252 -14.45 -0.42 -6.47
N MET A 253 -13.26 -0.99 -6.67
CA MET A 253 -13.03 -2.42 -6.47
C MET A 253 -12.86 -2.83 -5.01
N VAL A 254 -12.31 -1.96 -4.16
CA VAL A 254 -11.93 -2.31 -2.79
C VAL A 254 -12.27 -1.24 -1.74
N ARG A 255 -13.02 -0.22 -2.11
CA ARG A 255 -13.43 0.89 -1.23
C ARG A 255 -12.21 1.56 -0.56
N GLN A 256 -11.18 1.88 -1.33
CA GLN A 256 -9.93 2.44 -0.86
C GLN A 256 -9.69 3.81 -1.54
N ALA A 257 -9.78 4.89 -0.76
CA ALA A 257 -9.59 6.26 -1.24
C ALA A 257 -8.21 6.79 -0.85
N TRP A 258 -7.16 6.13 -1.32
CA TRP A 258 -5.79 6.38 -0.87
C TRP A 258 -5.23 7.75 -1.26
N ASN A 259 -5.79 8.40 -2.25
CA ASN A 259 -5.45 9.80 -2.59
C ASN A 259 -5.99 10.83 -1.57
N ASP A 260 -6.91 10.43 -0.68
CA ASP A 260 -7.42 11.27 0.40
C ASP A 260 -6.62 11.09 1.72
N TRP A 261 -5.53 10.30 1.68
CA TRP A 261 -4.71 10.00 2.86
C TRP A 261 -3.46 10.87 2.92
N ASN A 262 -3.05 11.27 4.10
CA ASN A 262 -1.84 12.09 4.29
C ASN A 262 -0.57 11.21 4.40
N LEU A 263 -0.35 10.34 3.43
CA LEU A 263 0.78 9.42 3.39
C LEU A 263 2.10 10.13 3.10
N ASP A 264 3.20 9.54 3.57
CA ASP A 264 4.54 9.99 3.21
C ASP A 264 5.01 9.40 1.87
N LYS A 265 4.44 8.27 1.44
CA LYS A 265 4.74 7.58 0.18
C LYS A 265 3.69 6.50 -0.10
N VAL A 266 3.35 6.28 -1.36
CA VAL A 266 2.38 5.25 -1.77
C VAL A 266 2.98 4.25 -2.74
N TYR A 267 2.53 2.98 -2.65
CA TYR A 267 3.01 1.85 -3.45
C TYR A 267 1.82 1.18 -4.15
N PRO A 268 1.28 1.74 -5.24
CA PRO A 268 0.20 1.08 -5.98
C PRO A 268 0.68 -0.21 -6.64
N MET A 269 -0.07 -1.29 -6.43
CA MET A 269 0.19 -2.62 -6.98
C MET A 269 -0.24 -2.70 -8.44
N LEU A 270 0.66 -2.31 -9.37
CA LEU A 270 0.40 -2.26 -10.81
C LEU A 270 0.57 -3.65 -11.45
N TYR A 271 -0.16 -4.64 -10.93
CA TYR A 271 -0.09 -6.04 -11.36
C TYR A 271 -0.98 -6.25 -12.61
N GLN A 272 -0.51 -5.73 -13.75
CA GLN A 272 -1.26 -5.61 -15.00
C GLN A 272 -1.93 -6.92 -15.44
N ASN A 273 -1.26 -8.06 -15.20
CA ASN A 273 -1.80 -9.36 -15.55
C ASN A 273 -3.08 -9.74 -14.81
N PHE A 274 -3.30 -9.22 -13.59
CA PHE A 274 -4.55 -9.48 -12.84
C PHE A 274 -5.77 -8.89 -13.52
N TYR A 275 -5.56 -7.87 -14.35
CA TYR A 275 -6.61 -7.12 -15.05
C TYR A 275 -6.65 -7.42 -16.57
N ARG A 276 -5.85 -8.42 -17.04
CA ARG A 276 -5.66 -8.75 -18.47
C ARG A 276 -5.08 -7.60 -19.29
N GLU A 277 -4.27 -6.78 -18.67
CA GLU A 277 -3.65 -5.63 -19.28
C GLU A 277 -2.20 -5.91 -19.73
N ASN A 278 -1.73 -5.13 -20.70
CA ASN A 278 -0.35 -5.19 -21.17
C ASN A 278 0.59 -4.28 -20.35
N ILE A 279 1.89 -4.33 -20.64
CA ILE A 279 2.91 -3.55 -19.92
C ILE A 279 2.67 -2.03 -19.99
N ASN A 280 2.12 -1.50 -21.09
CA ASN A 280 1.90 -0.07 -21.22
C ASN A 280 0.82 0.45 -20.26
N TRP A 281 -0.08 -0.42 -19.79
CA TRP A 281 -1.05 -0.08 -18.76
C TRP A 281 -0.39 0.33 -17.44
N ILE A 282 0.81 -0.20 -17.13
CA ILE A 282 1.59 0.23 -15.95
C ILE A 282 1.87 1.73 -16.02
N GLY A 283 2.26 2.24 -17.22
CA GLY A 283 2.46 3.68 -17.41
C GLY A 283 1.19 4.50 -17.24
N PHE A 284 0.08 4.02 -17.82
CA PHE A 284 -1.24 4.66 -17.64
C PHE A 284 -1.62 4.74 -16.15
N ALA A 285 -1.58 3.62 -15.43
CA ALA A 285 -1.96 3.56 -14.03
C ALA A 285 -1.01 4.39 -13.14
N THR A 286 0.29 4.39 -13.43
CA THR A 286 1.26 5.28 -12.76
C THR A 286 0.89 6.74 -12.93
N LYS A 287 0.63 7.17 -14.18
CA LYS A 287 0.26 8.56 -14.49
C LYS A 287 -1.01 8.99 -13.77
N GLN A 288 -2.03 8.14 -13.76
CA GLN A 288 -3.27 8.40 -13.02
C GLN A 288 -2.99 8.61 -11.53
N GLY A 289 -2.24 7.70 -10.91
CA GLY A 289 -1.90 7.81 -9.49
C GLY A 289 -1.08 9.06 -9.17
N VAL A 290 -0.05 9.36 -9.97
CA VAL A 290 0.80 10.57 -9.80
C VAL A 290 -0.01 11.86 -9.94
N SER A 291 -1.00 11.89 -10.82
CA SER A 291 -1.84 13.07 -11.02
C SER A 291 -2.78 13.39 -9.85
N ASP A 292 -3.04 12.39 -9.01
CA ASP A 292 -4.06 12.47 -7.95
C ASP A 292 -3.46 12.68 -6.55
N VAL A 293 -2.13 12.77 -6.42
CA VAL A 293 -1.44 12.94 -5.13
C VAL A 293 -0.27 13.90 -5.19
N ASP A 294 0.04 14.54 -4.06
CA ASP A 294 1.19 15.45 -3.90
C ASP A 294 2.41 14.77 -3.22
N PHE A 295 2.30 13.49 -2.88
CA PHE A 295 3.35 12.72 -2.23
C PHE A 295 3.96 11.67 -3.18
N PRO A 296 5.18 11.17 -2.88
CA PRO A 296 5.89 10.20 -3.72
C PRO A 296 5.10 8.93 -4.03
N LEU A 297 5.06 8.54 -5.31
CA LEU A 297 4.49 7.29 -5.78
C LEU A 297 5.60 6.34 -6.25
N ILE A 298 5.58 5.09 -5.74
CA ILE A 298 6.48 4.00 -6.08
C ILE A 298 5.67 2.92 -6.79
N SER A 299 5.92 2.68 -8.07
CA SER A 299 5.18 1.67 -8.84
C SER A 299 5.46 0.25 -8.35
N GLY A 300 4.45 -0.42 -7.83
CA GLY A 300 4.52 -1.82 -7.40
C GLY A 300 4.44 -2.76 -8.61
N LEU A 301 5.47 -3.56 -8.84
CA LEU A 301 5.60 -4.45 -9.99
C LEU A 301 5.55 -5.92 -9.56
N TYR A 302 4.84 -6.75 -10.32
CA TYR A 302 4.68 -8.18 -10.04
C TYR A 302 5.68 -9.03 -10.83
N SER A 303 6.78 -9.48 -10.20
CA SER A 303 7.86 -10.20 -10.87
C SER A 303 7.42 -11.47 -11.60
N PRO A 304 6.43 -12.27 -11.11
CA PRO A 304 5.98 -13.45 -11.85
C PRO A 304 5.32 -13.16 -13.20
N ALA A 305 4.80 -11.94 -13.40
CA ALA A 305 4.24 -11.49 -14.68
C ALA A 305 5.28 -10.86 -15.62
N LEU A 306 6.48 -10.57 -15.13
CA LEU A 306 7.56 -9.88 -15.84
C LEU A 306 8.76 -10.81 -16.10
N LYS A 307 8.49 -12.06 -16.51
CA LYS A 307 9.53 -13.10 -16.68
C LYS A 307 10.53 -12.77 -17.79
N ASN A 308 10.10 -12.08 -18.85
CA ASN A 308 10.98 -11.60 -19.90
C ASN A 308 11.75 -10.37 -19.38
N PRO A 309 13.08 -10.34 -19.45
CA PRO A 309 13.89 -9.20 -19.02
C PRO A 309 13.51 -7.88 -19.69
N LYS A 310 13.11 -7.89 -20.97
CA LYS A 310 12.64 -6.70 -21.70
C LYS A 310 11.33 -6.14 -21.14
N ASP A 311 10.45 -7.02 -20.66
CA ASP A 311 9.19 -6.58 -20.03
C ASP A 311 9.45 -5.93 -18.67
N LEU A 312 10.41 -6.47 -17.89
CA LEU A 312 10.84 -5.86 -16.63
C LEU A 312 11.50 -4.50 -16.88
N GLU A 313 12.42 -4.41 -17.87
CA GLU A 313 13.04 -3.15 -18.28
C GLU A 313 11.98 -2.11 -18.66
N ARG A 314 11.04 -2.50 -19.54
CA ARG A 314 9.97 -1.61 -19.99
C ARG A 314 9.08 -1.17 -18.83
N ALA A 315 8.70 -2.08 -17.91
CA ALA A 315 7.87 -1.74 -16.75
C ALA A 315 8.56 -0.71 -15.83
N ILE A 316 9.86 -0.83 -15.60
CA ILE A 316 10.64 0.14 -14.80
C ILE A 316 10.71 1.49 -15.50
N LEU A 317 11.08 1.50 -16.79
CA LEU A 317 11.23 2.72 -17.56
C LEU A 317 9.91 3.48 -17.73
N ILE A 318 8.83 2.77 -18.07
CA ILE A 318 7.52 3.41 -18.25
C ILE A 318 6.96 3.96 -16.93
N SER A 319 7.28 3.34 -15.78
CA SER A 319 6.94 3.89 -14.46
C SER A 319 7.63 5.25 -14.25
N LYS A 320 8.95 5.33 -14.50
CA LYS A 320 9.71 6.59 -14.40
C LYS A 320 9.21 7.65 -15.39
N GLU A 321 9.01 7.28 -16.64
CA GLU A 321 8.49 8.15 -17.71
C GLU A 321 7.14 8.80 -17.36
N ASN A 322 6.33 8.13 -16.52
CA ASN A 322 5.03 8.59 -16.06
C ASN A 322 5.01 9.16 -14.64
N GLY A 323 6.19 9.52 -14.09
CA GLY A 323 6.32 10.33 -12.88
C GLY A 323 6.50 9.55 -11.59
N ALA A 324 6.61 8.21 -11.62
CA ALA A 324 6.98 7.45 -10.42
C ALA A 324 8.35 7.86 -9.92
N GLN A 325 8.52 7.99 -8.61
CA GLN A 325 9.80 8.27 -7.96
C GLN A 325 10.58 7.00 -7.60
N GLY A 326 10.07 5.85 -8.01
CA GLY A 326 10.72 4.56 -7.82
C GLY A 326 9.85 3.39 -8.25
N ILE A 327 10.39 2.19 -8.06
CA ILE A 327 9.65 0.94 -8.19
C ILE A 327 9.83 0.07 -6.94
N SER A 328 8.85 -0.76 -6.67
CA SER A 328 8.95 -1.85 -5.70
C SER A 328 8.55 -3.15 -6.36
N ILE A 329 9.42 -4.15 -6.31
CA ILE A 329 9.13 -5.44 -6.95
C ILE A 329 8.63 -6.48 -5.94
N PHE A 330 7.58 -7.21 -6.30
CA PHE A 330 7.06 -8.32 -5.52
C PHE A 330 7.35 -9.66 -6.22
N THR A 331 8.46 -10.37 -5.89
CA THR A 331 9.56 -10.05 -4.99
C THR A 331 10.90 -10.13 -5.72
N ALA A 332 11.94 -9.45 -5.21
CA ALA A 332 13.29 -9.55 -5.77
C ALA A 332 13.91 -10.97 -5.63
N ASP A 333 13.51 -11.71 -4.60
CA ASP A 333 13.94 -13.10 -4.37
C ASP A 333 13.59 -14.05 -5.55
N GLY A 334 12.61 -13.68 -6.37
CA GLY A 334 12.16 -14.45 -7.53
C GLY A 334 12.81 -14.08 -8.87
N LEU A 335 13.73 -13.11 -8.90
CA LEU A 335 14.36 -12.66 -10.12
C LEU A 335 15.37 -13.69 -10.67
N ASN A 336 15.22 -14.05 -11.95
CA ASN A 336 16.23 -14.87 -12.63
C ASN A 336 17.48 -14.02 -12.97
N LYS A 337 18.56 -14.66 -13.42
CA LYS A 337 19.85 -14.00 -13.69
C LYS A 337 19.76 -12.86 -14.71
N GLU A 338 18.97 -13.01 -15.75
CA GLU A 338 18.82 -11.98 -16.78
C GLU A 338 18.01 -10.77 -16.24
N GLN A 339 16.96 -11.03 -15.46
CA GLN A 339 16.23 -9.98 -14.76
C GLN A 339 17.10 -9.24 -13.73
N GLN A 340 17.98 -9.97 -13.02
CA GLN A 340 18.95 -9.34 -12.10
C GLN A 340 19.90 -8.38 -12.83
N LYS A 341 20.41 -8.76 -14.01
CA LYS A 341 21.26 -7.87 -14.83
C LYS A 341 20.53 -6.57 -15.20
N VAL A 342 19.29 -6.70 -15.72
CA VAL A 342 18.45 -5.53 -16.05
C VAL A 342 18.25 -4.63 -14.84
N PHE A 343 17.95 -5.25 -13.68
CA PHE A 343 17.68 -4.51 -12.45
C PHE A 343 18.93 -3.72 -11.98
N ILE A 344 20.13 -4.35 -12.03
CA ILE A 344 21.41 -3.72 -11.70
C ILE A 344 21.73 -2.58 -12.68
N GLU A 345 21.60 -2.83 -13.99
CA GLU A 345 21.87 -1.81 -15.02
C GLU A 345 20.99 -0.59 -14.84
N LEU A 346 19.69 -0.79 -14.63
CA LEU A 346 18.74 0.31 -14.44
C LEU A 346 18.93 1.01 -13.10
N SER A 347 19.21 0.29 -12.01
CA SER A 347 19.47 0.92 -10.71
C SER A 347 20.69 1.84 -10.76
N ASN A 348 21.74 1.43 -11.46
CA ASN A 348 22.93 2.27 -11.69
C ASN A 348 22.61 3.47 -12.60
N LYS A 349 21.94 3.24 -13.75
CA LYS A 349 21.64 4.28 -14.75
C LYS A 349 20.69 5.36 -14.21
N LEU A 350 19.70 4.98 -13.42
CA LEU A 350 18.66 5.92 -12.95
C LEU A 350 19.07 6.67 -11.67
N ASN A 351 20.19 6.29 -11.06
CA ASN A 351 20.75 6.92 -9.86
C ASN A 351 22.09 7.65 -10.10
N GLN A 352 22.52 7.76 -11.37
CA GLN A 352 23.60 8.63 -11.81
C GLN A 352 23.06 10.05 -12.05
#